data_d77c13f4fb6768059cb0755ad9e29e43
#
_entry.id   d77c13f4fb6768059cb0755ad9e29e43
#
_cell.length_a   1.000
_cell.length_b   1.000
_cell.length_c   1.000
_cell.angle_alpha   90.00
_cell.angle_beta   90.00
_cell.angle_gamma   90.00
#
_symmetry.space_group_name_H-M   'P 1'
#
loop_
_entity.id
_entity.type
_entity.pdbx_description
1 polymer ?
#
loop_
_entity_poly.entity_id
_entity_poly.type
_entity_poly.pdbx_seq_one_letter_code
_entity_poly.pdbx_strand_id
1 'polypeptide(L)'
;MLAQQLVNGLFLGAVYALFAVGYTLVFGVLDILNLAHAAIYMVAAFTAYSLVAHGLPLPLAFAGAVILAGIIGIILDRVAFAPLRKRNAGTLVPLISSIGAAIIIGAIARGIYGIDEQHFVSGGIDSPPIHIGSVTFTAVEAVIFGTAIVLMLILSYVLRSTALGRNIRAVSQDRIAAALLGVNIERTISATFFIASALGGAAGILTGIEYNAVSVDMASSIELKGLAVIILGGMGSITGAVIGGFVIGGVETLAVAYGLGPWRDALTFGVMFLILVARPAGIFGARALRNA
;
A
#
# COMPACT_ATOMS: atom_id res chain seq x y z
N MET A 1 -8.46 -11.56 26.12
CA MET A 1 -8.12 -12.15 24.82
C MET A 1 -8.70 -11.37 23.64
N LEU A 2 -10.03 -11.18 23.51
CA LEU A 2 -10.60 -10.45 22.35
C LEU A 2 -10.09 -9.01 22.20
N ALA A 3 -9.99 -8.25 23.30
CA ALA A 3 -9.47 -6.89 23.26
C ALA A 3 -8.04 -6.80 22.70
N GLN A 4 -7.17 -7.75 23.08
CA GLN A 4 -5.81 -7.86 22.56
C GLN A 4 -5.84 -8.10 21.05
N GLN A 5 -6.66 -9.02 20.57
CA GLN A 5 -6.73 -9.34 19.15
C GLN A 5 -7.30 -8.20 18.31
N LEU A 6 -8.25 -7.45 18.87
CA LEU A 6 -8.75 -6.25 18.20
C LEU A 6 -7.65 -5.19 18.04
N VAL A 7 -6.82 -4.98 19.06
CA VAL A 7 -5.70 -4.04 19.00
C VAL A 7 -4.65 -4.50 17.99
N ASN A 8 -4.25 -5.77 18.03
CA ASN A 8 -3.32 -6.33 17.05
C ASN A 8 -3.87 -6.23 15.61
N GLY A 9 -5.18 -6.50 15.45
CA GLY A 9 -5.86 -6.34 14.16
C GLY A 9 -5.92 -4.90 13.67
N LEU A 10 -6.02 -3.92 14.57
CA LEU A 10 -5.92 -2.51 14.23
C LEU A 10 -4.51 -2.13 13.75
N PHE A 11 -3.46 -2.62 14.40
CA PHE A 11 -2.09 -2.33 14.00
C PHE A 11 -1.78 -2.92 12.62
N LEU A 12 -2.06 -4.20 12.42
CA LEU A 12 -1.88 -4.87 11.14
C LEU A 12 -2.77 -4.24 10.05
N GLY A 13 -4.01 -3.97 10.39
CA GLY A 13 -4.98 -3.35 9.49
C GLY A 13 -4.60 -1.95 9.04
N ALA A 14 -3.93 -1.16 9.89
CA ALA A 14 -3.44 0.18 9.52
C ALA A 14 -2.35 0.11 8.45
N VAL A 15 -1.44 -0.86 8.53
CA VAL A 15 -0.40 -1.06 7.52
C VAL A 15 -1.01 -1.53 6.19
N TYR A 16 -1.95 -2.47 6.24
CA TYR A 16 -2.68 -2.92 5.05
C TYR A 16 -3.50 -1.78 4.41
N ALA A 17 -4.15 -0.97 5.24
CA ALA A 17 -4.87 0.21 4.79
C ALA A 17 -3.94 1.21 4.09
N LEU A 18 -2.76 1.48 4.66
CA LEU A 18 -1.79 2.41 4.10
C LEU A 18 -1.31 1.95 2.71
N PHE A 19 -0.96 0.66 2.57
CA PHE A 19 -0.60 0.06 1.30
C PHE A 19 -1.75 0.14 0.28
N ALA A 20 -2.94 -0.27 0.68
CA ALA A 20 -4.12 -0.30 -0.18
C ALA A 20 -4.59 1.09 -0.62
N VAL A 21 -4.43 2.10 0.23
CA VAL A 21 -4.74 3.49 -0.10
C VAL A 21 -3.80 4.00 -1.18
N GLY A 22 -2.50 3.72 -1.11
CA GLY A 22 -1.55 4.02 -2.19
C GLY A 22 -1.93 3.32 -3.49
N TYR A 23 -2.24 2.04 -3.43
CA TYR A 23 -2.67 1.24 -4.57
C TYR A 23 -3.96 1.78 -5.22
N THR A 24 -4.97 2.05 -4.39
CA THR A 24 -6.28 2.60 -4.82
C THR A 24 -6.15 3.98 -5.46
N LEU A 25 -5.19 4.79 -5.02
CA LEU A 25 -4.98 6.13 -5.57
C LEU A 25 -4.56 6.08 -7.04
N VAL A 26 -3.66 5.18 -7.42
CA VAL A 26 -3.27 4.98 -8.83
C VAL A 26 -4.43 4.41 -9.63
N PHE A 27 -5.11 3.39 -9.09
CA PHE A 27 -6.27 2.80 -9.75
C PHE A 27 -7.37 3.83 -10.02
N GLY A 28 -7.71 4.67 -9.05
CA GLY A 28 -8.75 5.69 -9.17
C GLY A 28 -8.46 6.77 -10.23
N VAL A 29 -7.21 6.95 -10.65
CA VAL A 29 -6.82 7.93 -11.68
C VAL A 29 -6.66 7.30 -13.05
N LEU A 30 -6.21 6.05 -13.11
CA LEU A 30 -5.83 5.39 -14.36
C LEU A 30 -6.79 4.29 -14.80
N ASP A 31 -7.64 3.77 -13.91
CA ASP A 31 -8.43 2.55 -14.09
C ASP A 31 -7.59 1.31 -14.45
N ILE A 32 -6.33 1.28 -13.95
CA ILE A 32 -5.36 0.23 -14.22
C ILE A 32 -4.77 -0.25 -12.90
N LEU A 33 -4.69 -1.58 -12.73
CA LEU A 33 -3.98 -2.19 -11.61
C LEU A 33 -2.47 -2.06 -11.85
N ASN A 34 -1.76 -1.57 -10.84
CA ASN A 34 -0.30 -1.45 -10.84
C ASN A 34 0.33 -2.52 -9.96
N LEU A 35 0.59 -3.71 -10.51
CA LEU A 35 1.18 -4.83 -9.77
C LEU A 35 2.64 -4.59 -9.36
N ALA A 36 3.33 -3.58 -9.93
CA ALA A 36 4.65 -3.18 -9.46
C ALA A 36 4.62 -2.39 -8.13
N HIS A 37 3.43 -2.06 -7.60
CA HIS A 37 3.30 -1.34 -6.34
C HIS A 37 3.88 -2.12 -5.15
N ALA A 38 3.67 -3.43 -5.11
CA ALA A 38 4.25 -4.32 -4.10
C ALA A 38 5.78 -4.44 -4.22
N ALA A 39 6.32 -4.37 -5.44
CA ALA A 39 7.77 -4.34 -5.61
C ALA A 39 8.39 -3.04 -5.05
N ILE A 40 7.70 -1.90 -5.17
CA ILE A 40 8.16 -0.63 -4.56
C ILE A 40 8.08 -0.69 -3.04
N TYR A 41 7.03 -1.29 -2.47
CA TYR A 41 6.90 -1.56 -1.04
C TYR A 41 8.13 -2.33 -0.51
N MET A 42 8.53 -3.41 -1.17
CA MET A 42 9.70 -4.20 -0.83
C MET A 42 11.01 -3.38 -0.94
N VAL A 43 11.22 -2.67 -2.06
CA VAL A 43 12.43 -1.87 -2.28
C VAL A 43 12.58 -0.77 -1.23
N ALA A 44 11.48 -0.15 -0.80
CA ALA A 44 11.51 0.84 0.26
C ALA A 44 11.96 0.24 1.60
N ALA A 45 11.48 -0.97 1.94
CA ALA A 45 11.92 -1.68 3.14
C ALA A 45 13.42 -2.00 3.10
N PHE A 46 13.93 -2.53 1.98
CA PHE A 46 15.37 -2.76 1.78
C PHE A 46 16.18 -1.47 1.82
N THR A 47 15.66 -0.38 1.25
CA THR A 47 16.34 0.92 1.30
C THR A 47 16.47 1.42 2.73
N ALA A 48 15.38 1.36 3.52
CA ALA A 48 15.41 1.76 4.92
C ALA A 48 16.38 0.89 5.72
N TYR A 49 16.34 -0.43 5.52
CA TYR A 49 17.30 -1.37 6.10
C TYR A 49 18.74 -0.97 5.78
N SER A 50 19.06 -0.74 4.52
CA SER A 50 20.41 -0.36 4.09
C SER A 50 20.86 0.95 4.71
N LEU A 51 20.00 1.96 4.76
CA LEU A 51 20.33 3.26 5.36
C LEU A 51 20.61 3.13 6.86
N VAL A 52 19.83 2.32 7.59
CA VAL A 52 20.07 2.03 9.02
C VAL A 52 21.36 1.25 9.19
N ALA A 53 21.63 0.25 8.35
CA ALA A 53 22.87 -0.52 8.39
C ALA A 53 24.13 0.34 8.16
N HIS A 54 24.01 1.46 7.43
CA HIS A 54 25.07 2.45 7.25
C HIS A 54 25.09 3.54 8.33
N GLY A 55 24.35 3.36 9.42
CA GLY A 55 24.40 4.22 10.61
C GLY A 55 23.46 5.44 10.58
N LEU A 56 22.55 5.53 9.61
CA LEU A 56 21.54 6.59 9.66
C LEU A 56 20.48 6.27 10.73
N PRO A 57 20.06 7.26 11.54
CA PRO A 57 18.97 7.07 12.48
C PRO A 57 17.66 6.72 11.74
N LEU A 58 16.88 5.82 12.33
CA LEU A 58 15.67 5.25 11.73
C LEU A 58 14.69 6.30 11.16
N PRO A 59 14.39 7.44 11.82
CA PRO A 59 13.48 8.44 11.22
C PRO A 59 14.01 9.06 9.93
N LEU A 60 15.32 9.28 9.80
CA LEU A 60 15.94 9.80 8.58
C LEU A 60 15.98 8.73 7.49
N ALA A 61 16.28 7.49 7.85
CA ALA A 61 16.24 6.35 6.94
C ALA A 61 14.82 6.13 6.40
N PHE A 62 13.80 6.23 7.26
CA PHE A 62 12.39 6.17 6.87
C PHE A 62 12.04 7.27 5.86
N ALA A 63 12.34 8.52 6.17
CA ALA A 63 12.04 9.64 5.28
C ALA A 63 12.77 9.51 3.92
N GLY A 64 14.05 9.15 3.93
CA GLY A 64 14.85 8.93 2.72
C GLY A 64 14.29 7.80 1.85
N ALA A 65 13.94 6.66 2.46
CA ALA A 65 13.39 5.51 1.75
C ALA A 65 11.98 5.80 1.19
N VAL A 66 11.14 6.54 1.91
CA VAL A 66 9.82 6.98 1.42
C VAL A 66 9.95 7.91 0.21
N ILE A 67 10.89 8.85 0.25
CA ILE A 67 11.16 9.76 -0.89
C ILE A 67 11.66 8.94 -2.09
N LEU A 68 12.61 8.02 -1.87
CA LEU A 68 13.12 7.17 -2.94
C LEU A 68 12.02 6.30 -3.54
N ALA A 69 11.13 5.72 -2.73
CA ALA A 69 9.97 4.98 -3.21
C ALA A 69 9.07 5.85 -4.11
N GLY A 70 8.82 7.09 -3.73
CA GLY A 70 8.10 8.06 -4.55
C GLY A 70 8.80 8.34 -5.89
N ILE A 71 10.12 8.51 -5.89
CA ILE A 71 10.93 8.72 -7.11
C ILE A 71 10.85 7.49 -8.01
N ILE A 72 10.99 6.28 -7.46
CA ILE A 72 10.83 5.03 -8.21
C ILE A 72 9.43 4.96 -8.83
N GLY A 73 8.39 5.40 -8.11
CA GLY A 73 7.04 5.51 -8.65
C GLY A 73 6.93 6.43 -9.87
N ILE A 74 7.61 7.60 -9.85
CA ILE A 74 7.66 8.47 -11.03
C ILE A 74 8.40 7.79 -12.18
N ILE A 75 9.50 7.12 -11.91
CA ILE A 75 10.27 6.40 -12.94
C ILE A 75 9.40 5.30 -13.54
N LEU A 76 8.71 4.53 -12.71
CA LEU A 76 7.78 3.50 -13.15
C LEU A 76 6.68 4.07 -14.05
N ASP A 77 6.05 5.21 -13.66
CA ASP A 77 5.08 5.88 -14.52
C ASP A 77 5.68 6.23 -15.88
N ARG A 78 6.84 6.88 -15.88
CA ARG A 78 7.48 7.37 -17.10
C ARG A 78 7.95 6.27 -18.05
N VAL A 79 8.41 5.15 -17.52
CA VAL A 79 8.98 4.04 -18.30
C VAL A 79 7.91 3.01 -18.69
N ALA A 80 7.05 2.60 -17.74
CA ALA A 80 6.13 1.50 -17.93
C ALA A 80 4.71 1.93 -18.34
N PHE A 81 4.24 3.14 -17.94
CA PHE A 81 2.84 3.53 -18.17
C PHE A 81 2.69 4.69 -19.17
N ALA A 82 3.49 5.75 -19.08
CA ALA A 82 3.34 6.92 -19.93
C ALA A 82 3.48 6.62 -21.43
N PRO A 83 4.41 5.76 -21.90
CA PRO A 83 4.48 5.40 -23.31
C PRO A 83 3.24 4.67 -23.81
N LEU A 84 2.65 3.83 -22.96
CA LEU A 84 1.44 3.06 -23.28
C LEU A 84 0.21 3.97 -23.34
N ARG A 85 0.09 4.94 -22.43
CA ARG A 85 -0.97 5.96 -22.47
C ARG A 85 -0.93 6.77 -23.77
N LYS A 86 0.26 7.20 -24.20
CA LYS A 86 0.45 7.96 -25.45
C LYS A 86 0.05 7.16 -26.70
N ARG A 87 0.16 5.84 -26.63
CA ARG A 87 -0.22 4.92 -27.73
C ARG A 87 -1.68 4.45 -27.65
N ASN A 88 -2.46 4.97 -26.69
CA ASN A 88 -3.83 4.52 -26.42
C ASN A 88 -3.93 2.99 -26.30
N ALA A 89 -2.93 2.35 -25.66
CA ALA A 89 -2.92 0.91 -25.45
C ALA A 89 -4.12 0.50 -24.58
N GLY A 90 -4.74 -0.63 -24.94
CA GLY A 90 -5.85 -1.17 -24.15
C GLY A 90 -5.47 -1.47 -22.70
N THR A 91 -6.45 -1.63 -21.82
CA THR A 91 -6.26 -1.74 -20.35
C THR A 91 -5.39 -2.92 -19.90
N LEU A 92 -5.33 -3.99 -20.67
CA LEU A 92 -4.49 -5.17 -20.36
C LEU A 92 -2.98 -4.90 -20.57
N VAL A 93 -2.60 -4.04 -21.49
CA VAL A 93 -1.19 -3.81 -21.83
C VAL A 93 -0.42 -3.15 -20.66
N PRO A 94 -0.94 -2.08 -20.01
CA PRO A 94 -0.33 -1.52 -18.82
C PRO A 94 -0.27 -2.51 -17.63
N LEU A 95 -1.27 -3.39 -17.48
CA LEU A 95 -1.26 -4.43 -16.46
C LEU A 95 -0.07 -5.38 -16.67
N ILE A 96 0.10 -5.91 -17.89
CA ILE A 96 1.24 -6.78 -18.24
C ILE A 96 2.56 -6.03 -18.06
N SER A 97 2.63 -4.75 -18.45
CA SER A 97 3.82 -3.92 -18.25
C SER A 97 4.18 -3.77 -16.77
N SER A 98 3.19 -3.63 -15.89
CA SER A 98 3.43 -3.55 -14.43
C SER A 98 3.95 -4.86 -13.85
N ILE A 99 3.47 -6.01 -14.35
CA ILE A 99 4.02 -7.34 -13.98
C ILE A 99 5.49 -7.44 -14.38
N GLY A 100 5.81 -7.06 -15.63
CA GLY A 100 7.20 -7.05 -16.10
C GLY A 100 8.09 -6.14 -15.24
N ALA A 101 7.61 -4.95 -14.89
CA ALA A 101 8.33 -4.04 -14.01
C ALA A 101 8.53 -4.64 -12.60
N ALA A 102 7.51 -5.29 -12.02
CA ALA A 102 7.62 -5.96 -10.72
C ALA A 102 8.70 -7.06 -10.74
N ILE A 103 8.73 -7.87 -11.80
CA ILE A 103 9.73 -8.95 -11.97
C ILE A 103 11.14 -8.34 -12.07
N ILE A 104 11.32 -7.27 -12.85
CA ILE A 104 12.63 -6.61 -13.01
C ILE A 104 13.09 -6.03 -11.66
N ILE A 105 12.22 -5.31 -10.96
CA ILE A 105 12.54 -4.73 -9.65
C ILE A 105 12.88 -5.83 -8.64
N GLY A 106 12.11 -6.92 -8.61
CA GLY A 106 12.38 -8.07 -7.75
C GLY A 106 13.71 -8.77 -8.09
N ALA A 107 14.04 -8.92 -9.38
CA ALA A 107 15.31 -9.50 -9.80
C ALA A 107 16.51 -8.62 -9.40
N ILE A 108 16.39 -7.30 -9.55
CA ILE A 108 17.42 -6.35 -9.09
C ILE A 108 17.60 -6.44 -7.57
N ALA A 109 16.50 -6.47 -6.80
CA ALA A 109 16.56 -6.60 -5.35
C ALA A 109 17.26 -7.90 -4.92
N ARG A 110 16.93 -9.04 -5.54
CA ARG A 110 17.63 -10.33 -5.31
C ARG A 110 19.10 -10.27 -5.66
N GLY A 111 19.46 -9.59 -6.73
CA GLY A 111 20.86 -9.43 -7.14
C GLY A 111 21.70 -8.60 -6.16
N ILE A 112 21.08 -7.62 -5.49
CA ILE A 112 21.75 -6.72 -4.54
C ILE A 112 21.76 -7.31 -3.13
N TYR A 113 20.62 -7.81 -2.63
CA TYR A 113 20.40 -8.21 -1.25
C TYR A 113 20.44 -9.72 -1.01
N GLY A 114 20.44 -10.52 -2.08
CA GLY A 114 20.32 -11.98 -1.97
C GLY A 114 18.89 -12.45 -1.79
N ILE A 115 18.76 -13.71 -1.37
CA ILE A 115 17.46 -14.37 -1.12
C ILE A 115 17.14 -14.49 0.38
N ASP A 116 18.14 -14.25 1.24
CA ASP A 116 18.00 -14.40 2.68
C ASP A 116 17.26 -13.21 3.28
N GLU A 117 16.54 -13.46 4.38
CA GLU A 117 15.92 -12.40 5.16
C GLU A 117 16.97 -11.51 5.82
N GLN A 118 16.78 -10.21 5.72
CA GLN A 118 17.60 -9.20 6.36
C GLN A 118 16.88 -8.69 7.61
N HIS A 119 17.63 -8.55 8.73
CA HIS A 119 17.09 -8.07 10.00
C HIS A 119 17.66 -6.70 10.34
N PHE A 120 16.79 -5.79 10.80
CA PHE A 120 17.26 -4.49 11.29
C PHE A 120 18.23 -4.71 12.47
N VAL A 121 19.36 -4.03 12.44
CA VAL A 121 20.38 -4.16 13.49
C VAL A 121 19.77 -3.75 14.84
N SER A 122 19.76 -4.69 15.77
CA SER A 122 19.22 -4.51 17.12
C SER A 122 19.93 -3.37 17.83
N GLY A 123 19.23 -2.31 18.14
CA GLY A 123 19.78 -1.15 18.84
C GLY A 123 18.77 -0.03 19.09
N GLY A 124 17.57 -0.10 18.54
CA GLY A 124 16.56 0.95 18.68
C GLY A 124 15.11 0.46 18.66
N ILE A 125 14.89 -0.84 18.49
CA ILE A 125 13.55 -1.42 18.29
C ILE A 125 13.08 -2.22 19.52
N ASP A 126 14.02 -2.58 20.42
CA ASP A 126 13.68 -3.25 21.67
C ASP A 126 12.98 -2.28 22.62
N SER A 127 11.66 -2.29 22.61
CA SER A 127 10.88 -1.52 23.57
C SER A 127 10.14 -2.43 24.53
N PRO A 128 10.16 -2.09 25.85
CA PRO A 128 9.43 -2.87 26.84
C PRO A 128 7.93 -2.86 26.51
N PRO A 129 7.21 -3.95 26.78
CA PRO A 129 5.78 -4.01 26.55
C PRO A 129 5.04 -3.00 27.45
N ILE A 130 4.11 -2.26 26.85
CA ILE A 130 3.22 -1.34 27.55
C ILE A 130 1.94 -2.09 27.86
N HIS A 131 1.54 -2.12 29.12
CA HIS A 131 0.33 -2.77 29.58
C HIS A 131 -0.74 -1.72 29.90
N ILE A 132 -1.89 -1.78 29.19
CA ILE A 132 -3.05 -0.96 29.50
C ILE A 132 -4.24 -1.89 29.76
N GLY A 133 -4.53 -2.14 31.02
CA GLY A 133 -5.55 -3.10 31.43
C GLY A 133 -5.20 -4.53 30.98
N SER A 134 -6.02 -5.11 30.12
CA SER A 134 -5.83 -6.46 29.57
C SER A 134 -5.10 -6.48 28.20
N VAL A 135 -4.67 -5.31 27.71
CA VAL A 135 -4.02 -5.16 26.41
C VAL A 135 -2.53 -4.87 26.62
N THR A 136 -1.72 -5.56 25.83
CA THR A 136 -0.27 -5.38 25.81
C THR A 136 0.17 -5.04 24.38
N PHE A 137 0.95 -3.99 24.22
CA PHE A 137 1.55 -3.61 22.94
C PHE A 137 2.92 -2.97 23.18
N THR A 138 3.74 -2.92 22.15
CA THR A 138 5.07 -2.30 22.20
C THR A 138 5.02 -0.82 21.79
N ALA A 139 5.97 0.00 22.21
CA ALA A 139 6.06 1.36 21.72
C ALA A 139 6.29 1.41 20.20
N VAL A 140 6.93 0.40 19.63
CA VAL A 140 7.14 0.27 18.17
C VAL A 140 5.81 0.11 17.46
N GLU A 141 4.94 -0.81 17.90
CA GLU A 141 3.59 -1.00 17.33
C GLU A 141 2.77 0.30 17.39
N ALA A 142 2.84 1.02 18.50
CA ALA A 142 2.16 2.32 18.64
C ALA A 142 2.70 3.37 17.65
N VAL A 143 4.02 3.42 17.43
CA VAL A 143 4.65 4.32 16.45
C VAL A 143 4.26 3.92 15.03
N ILE A 144 4.26 2.63 14.69
CA ILE A 144 3.83 2.12 13.38
C ILE A 144 2.39 2.54 13.10
N PHE A 145 1.48 2.27 14.05
CA PHE A 145 0.07 2.64 13.93
C PHE A 145 -0.12 4.15 13.78
N GLY A 146 0.53 4.92 14.67
CA GLY A 146 0.48 6.38 14.63
C GLY A 146 0.99 6.96 13.31
N THR A 147 2.12 6.43 12.81
CA THR A 147 2.69 6.84 11.51
C THR A 147 1.74 6.51 10.35
N ALA A 148 1.17 5.32 10.32
CA ALA A 148 0.21 4.93 9.30
C ALA A 148 -1.02 5.85 9.29
N ILE A 149 -1.61 6.13 10.45
CA ILE A 149 -2.75 7.05 10.58
C ILE A 149 -2.37 8.47 10.14
N VAL A 150 -1.23 9.00 10.58
CA VAL A 150 -0.76 10.35 10.19
C VAL A 150 -0.59 10.45 8.68
N LEU A 151 0.03 9.46 8.04
CA LEU A 151 0.21 9.44 6.58
C LEU A 151 -1.14 9.38 5.84
N MET A 152 -2.10 8.58 6.32
CA MET A 152 -3.46 8.54 5.75
C MET A 152 -4.19 9.88 5.93
N LEU A 153 -4.04 10.54 7.07
CA LEU A 153 -4.61 11.88 7.31
C LEU A 153 -3.97 12.94 6.42
N ILE A 154 -2.64 12.92 6.25
CA ILE A 154 -1.93 13.81 5.33
C ILE A 154 -2.44 13.61 3.90
N LEU A 155 -2.57 12.36 3.44
CA LEU A 155 -3.14 12.07 2.12
C LEU A 155 -4.56 12.63 2.00
N SER A 156 -5.41 12.37 2.99
CA SER A 156 -6.79 12.88 3.00
C SER A 156 -6.83 14.41 2.88
N TYR A 157 -5.96 15.11 3.63
CA TYR A 157 -5.80 16.54 3.53
C TYR A 157 -5.33 16.99 2.14
N VAL A 158 -4.29 16.35 1.60
CA VAL A 158 -3.77 16.65 0.25
C VAL A 158 -4.87 16.51 -0.79
N LEU A 159 -5.62 15.42 -0.74
CA LEU A 159 -6.67 15.15 -1.72
C LEU A 159 -7.87 16.09 -1.59
N ARG A 160 -8.27 16.47 -0.37
CA ARG A 160 -9.47 17.30 -0.16
C ARG A 160 -9.19 18.79 -0.30
N SER A 161 -8.04 19.26 0.18
CA SER A 161 -7.79 20.68 0.43
C SER A 161 -6.81 21.33 -0.54
N THR A 162 -5.97 20.56 -1.27
CA THR A 162 -4.93 21.13 -2.13
C THR A 162 -5.33 21.25 -3.60
N ALA A 163 -4.60 22.08 -4.35
CA ALA A 163 -4.74 22.17 -5.81
C ALA A 163 -4.42 20.84 -6.49
N LEU A 164 -3.41 20.12 -6.00
CA LEU A 164 -3.06 18.78 -6.52
C LEU A 164 -4.23 17.80 -6.34
N GLY A 165 -4.87 17.78 -5.19
CA GLY A 165 -6.03 16.92 -4.96
C GLY A 165 -7.21 17.26 -5.86
N ARG A 166 -7.45 18.55 -6.15
CA ARG A 166 -8.47 18.95 -7.15
C ARG A 166 -8.12 18.41 -8.53
N ASN A 167 -6.86 18.56 -8.95
CA ASN A 167 -6.40 18.07 -10.24
C ASN A 167 -6.53 16.53 -10.35
N ILE A 168 -6.13 15.80 -9.31
CA ILE A 168 -6.27 14.34 -9.24
C ILE A 168 -7.74 13.94 -9.44
N ARG A 169 -8.67 14.55 -8.73
CA ARG A 169 -10.11 14.26 -8.90
C ARG A 169 -10.65 14.65 -10.27
N ALA A 170 -10.21 15.78 -10.84
CA ALA A 170 -10.61 16.16 -12.19
C ALA A 170 -10.14 15.15 -13.23
N VAL A 171 -8.87 14.73 -13.16
CA VAL A 171 -8.28 13.74 -14.08
C VAL A 171 -8.94 12.37 -13.93
N SER A 172 -9.34 11.98 -12.71
CA SER A 172 -10.03 10.71 -12.46
C SER A 172 -11.45 10.67 -12.99
N GLN A 173 -12.11 11.82 -13.15
CA GLN A 173 -13.46 11.89 -13.70
C GLN A 173 -13.46 11.94 -15.25
N ASP A 174 -12.71 12.88 -15.81
CA ASP A 174 -12.58 13.02 -17.26
C ASP A 174 -11.26 13.73 -17.61
N ARG A 175 -10.34 12.99 -18.25
CA ARG A 175 -9.04 13.50 -18.65
C ARG A 175 -9.13 14.58 -19.71
N ILE A 176 -10.08 14.46 -20.65
CA ILE A 176 -10.24 15.42 -21.75
C ILE A 176 -10.79 16.74 -21.19
N ALA A 177 -11.86 16.67 -20.38
CA ALA A 177 -12.43 17.84 -19.75
C ALA A 177 -11.41 18.52 -18.82
N ALA A 178 -10.65 17.76 -18.03
CA ALA A 178 -9.60 18.31 -17.18
C ALA A 178 -8.51 19.04 -17.98
N ALA A 179 -8.09 18.49 -19.12
CA ALA A 179 -7.13 19.13 -20.02
C ALA A 179 -7.65 20.46 -20.58
N LEU A 180 -8.91 20.52 -20.99
CA LEU A 180 -9.56 21.74 -21.49
C LEU A 180 -9.64 22.83 -20.42
N LEU A 181 -9.73 22.45 -19.13
CA LEU A 181 -9.70 23.36 -17.99
C LEU A 181 -8.26 23.73 -17.56
N GLY A 182 -7.23 23.34 -18.33
CA GLY A 182 -5.84 23.74 -18.10
C GLY A 182 -5.09 22.83 -17.12
N VAL A 183 -5.66 21.67 -16.73
CA VAL A 183 -4.94 20.72 -15.86
C VAL A 183 -3.86 19.99 -16.65
N ASN A 184 -2.63 20.00 -16.14
CA ASN A 184 -1.54 19.24 -16.74
C ASN A 184 -1.66 17.76 -16.34
N ILE A 185 -2.22 16.94 -17.23
CA ILE A 185 -2.51 15.51 -17.00
C ILE A 185 -1.26 14.72 -16.61
N GLU A 186 -0.17 14.85 -17.38
CA GLU A 186 1.06 14.08 -17.15
C GLU A 186 1.69 14.40 -15.79
N ARG A 187 1.74 15.69 -15.41
CA ARG A 187 2.25 16.10 -14.09
C ARG A 187 1.36 15.58 -12.96
N THR A 188 0.05 15.60 -13.15
CA THR A 188 -0.91 15.13 -12.15
C THR A 188 -0.77 13.62 -11.95
N ILE A 189 -0.64 12.83 -13.01
CA ILE A 189 -0.44 11.38 -12.94
C ILE A 189 0.91 11.07 -12.29
N SER A 190 2.01 11.71 -12.71
CA SER A 190 3.33 11.47 -12.09
C SER A 190 3.35 11.83 -10.60
N ALA A 191 2.66 12.92 -10.18
CA ALA A 191 2.52 13.25 -8.77
C ALA A 191 1.67 12.22 -8.01
N THR A 192 0.64 11.65 -8.65
CA THR A 192 -0.15 10.56 -8.09
C THR A 192 0.70 9.32 -7.86
N PHE A 193 1.54 8.94 -8.83
CA PHE A 193 2.48 7.83 -8.67
C PHE A 193 3.49 8.06 -7.56
N PHE A 194 4.01 9.29 -7.44
CA PHE A 194 4.91 9.64 -6.34
C PHE A 194 4.26 9.41 -4.98
N ILE A 195 3.07 9.99 -4.77
CA ILE A 195 2.35 9.88 -3.49
C ILE A 195 1.97 8.43 -3.20
N ALA A 196 1.42 7.73 -4.16
CA ALA A 196 1.02 6.33 -4.03
C ALA A 196 2.21 5.44 -3.66
N SER A 197 3.31 5.58 -4.39
CA SER A 197 4.53 4.79 -4.15
C SER A 197 5.21 5.16 -2.84
N ALA A 198 5.17 6.42 -2.43
CA ALA A 198 5.64 6.86 -1.11
C ALA A 198 4.84 6.21 0.02
N LEU A 199 3.51 6.14 -0.10
CA LEU A 199 2.64 5.46 0.88
C LEU A 199 2.86 3.94 0.90
N GLY A 200 2.95 3.32 -0.29
CA GLY A 200 3.29 1.89 -0.40
C GLY A 200 4.66 1.59 0.20
N GLY A 201 5.66 2.44 -0.09
CA GLY A 201 6.99 2.34 0.49
C GLY A 201 6.99 2.49 2.01
N ALA A 202 6.25 3.49 2.54
CA ALA A 202 6.08 3.65 3.98
C ALA A 202 5.47 2.40 4.63
N ALA A 203 4.42 1.82 4.03
CA ALA A 203 3.84 0.57 4.51
C ALA A 203 4.88 -0.57 4.53
N GLY A 204 5.74 -0.67 3.49
CA GLY A 204 6.80 -1.66 3.42
C GLY A 204 7.83 -1.53 4.53
N ILE A 205 8.27 -0.31 4.81
CA ILE A 205 9.21 -0.03 5.90
C ILE A 205 8.59 -0.38 7.25
N LEU A 206 7.33 0.06 7.49
CA LEU A 206 6.62 -0.24 8.73
C LEU A 206 6.45 -1.74 8.96
N THR A 207 6.15 -2.51 7.90
CA THR A 207 6.08 -3.97 7.96
C THR A 207 7.45 -4.59 8.28
N GLY A 208 8.51 -4.12 7.62
CA GLY A 208 9.88 -4.58 7.88
C GLY A 208 10.32 -4.34 9.32
N ILE A 209 9.92 -3.22 9.92
CA ILE A 209 10.17 -2.89 11.32
C ILE A 209 9.33 -3.78 12.24
N GLU A 210 8.05 -3.97 11.95
CA GLU A 210 7.10 -4.79 12.73
C GLU A 210 7.57 -6.23 12.90
N TYR A 211 7.96 -6.85 11.78
CA TYR A 211 8.44 -8.24 11.78
C TYR A 211 9.95 -8.36 12.00
N ASN A 212 10.67 -7.24 12.11
CA ASN A 212 12.12 -7.18 12.10
C ASN A 212 12.75 -8.03 10.99
N ALA A 213 12.10 -8.08 9.83
CA ALA A 213 12.49 -8.91 8.70
C ALA A 213 12.16 -8.21 7.39
N VAL A 214 13.13 -8.17 6.48
CA VAL A 214 12.97 -7.67 5.12
C VAL A 214 13.43 -8.75 4.15
N SER A 215 12.54 -9.19 3.27
CA SER A 215 12.82 -10.21 2.27
C SER A 215 12.21 -9.85 0.93
N VAL A 216 12.67 -10.49 -0.13
CA VAL A 216 12.11 -10.27 -1.47
C VAL A 216 10.68 -10.80 -1.57
N ASP A 217 10.36 -11.84 -0.80
CA ASP A 217 9.05 -12.50 -0.83
C ASP A 217 7.95 -11.67 -0.16
N MET A 218 8.31 -10.63 0.63
CA MET A 218 7.32 -9.71 1.22
C MET A 218 6.47 -9.00 0.16
N ALA A 219 7.01 -8.78 -1.06
CA ALA A 219 6.28 -8.18 -2.16
C ALA A 219 5.10 -9.06 -2.61
N SER A 220 5.33 -10.34 -2.83
CA SER A 220 4.28 -11.28 -3.28
C SER A 220 3.20 -11.47 -2.21
N SER A 221 3.59 -11.50 -0.94
CA SER A 221 2.66 -11.64 0.18
C SER A 221 1.71 -10.47 0.30
N ILE A 222 2.21 -9.24 0.22
CA ILE A 222 1.38 -8.03 0.36
C ILE A 222 0.55 -7.74 -0.91
N GLU A 223 1.01 -8.16 -2.09
CA GLU A 223 0.32 -7.90 -3.35
C GLU A 223 -1.08 -8.51 -3.37
N LEU A 224 -1.19 -9.79 -3.05
CA LEU A 224 -2.48 -10.49 -3.00
C LEU A 224 -3.39 -9.92 -1.91
N LYS A 225 -2.85 -9.61 -0.73
CA LYS A 225 -3.61 -9.02 0.37
C LYS A 225 -4.08 -7.61 0.04
N GLY A 226 -3.21 -6.80 -0.56
CA GLY A 226 -3.56 -5.47 -1.03
C GLY A 226 -4.67 -5.49 -2.09
N LEU A 227 -4.61 -6.42 -3.04
CA LEU A 227 -5.69 -6.65 -3.99
C LEU A 227 -7.00 -7.03 -3.28
N ALA A 228 -6.95 -7.95 -2.32
CA ALA A 228 -8.12 -8.32 -1.54
C ALA A 228 -8.72 -7.12 -0.80
N VAL A 229 -7.88 -6.28 -0.19
CA VAL A 229 -8.31 -5.06 0.52
C VAL A 229 -9.01 -4.08 -0.41
N ILE A 230 -8.42 -3.77 -1.59
CA ILE A 230 -9.02 -2.78 -2.51
C ILE A 230 -10.30 -3.29 -3.17
N ILE A 231 -10.35 -4.59 -3.47
CA ILE A 231 -11.54 -5.22 -4.06
C ILE A 231 -12.67 -5.24 -3.02
N LEU A 232 -12.37 -5.67 -1.79
CA LEU A 232 -13.31 -5.68 -0.68
C LEU A 232 -13.81 -4.26 -0.35
N GLY A 233 -12.91 -3.30 -0.29
CA GLY A 233 -13.23 -1.89 -0.03
C GLY A 233 -14.05 -1.23 -1.13
N GLY A 234 -13.88 -1.70 -2.37
CA GLY A 234 -14.40 -1.12 -3.61
C GLY A 234 -13.30 -0.36 -4.34
N MET A 235 -12.91 -0.86 -5.50
CA MET A 235 -11.84 -0.30 -6.33
C MET A 235 -12.05 1.19 -6.59
N GLY A 236 -11.01 2.01 -6.39
CA GLY A 236 -11.07 3.47 -6.53
C GLY A 236 -11.58 4.23 -5.30
N SER A 237 -12.08 3.55 -4.26
CA SER A 237 -12.56 4.18 -3.02
C SER A 237 -11.48 4.19 -1.94
N ILE A 238 -10.92 5.37 -1.64
CA ILE A 238 -9.92 5.53 -0.57
C ILE A 238 -10.49 5.16 0.80
N THR A 239 -11.71 5.59 1.09
CA THR A 239 -12.40 5.22 2.34
C THR A 239 -12.62 3.70 2.40
N GLY A 240 -12.97 3.09 1.27
CA GLY A 240 -13.11 1.65 1.14
C GLY A 240 -11.79 0.91 1.40
N ALA A 241 -10.68 1.40 0.85
CA ALA A 241 -9.35 0.83 1.08
C ALA A 241 -8.95 0.88 2.57
N VAL A 242 -9.24 1.98 3.26
CA VAL A 242 -8.97 2.10 4.70
C VAL A 242 -9.78 1.06 5.49
N ILE A 243 -11.10 1.02 5.29
CA ILE A 243 -11.97 0.08 6.01
C ILE A 243 -11.64 -1.36 5.64
N GLY A 244 -11.38 -1.65 4.35
CA GLY A 244 -10.95 -2.95 3.88
C GLY A 244 -9.67 -3.44 4.55
N GLY A 245 -8.69 -2.55 4.73
CA GLY A 245 -7.44 -2.85 5.43
C GLY A 245 -7.69 -3.27 6.88
N PHE A 246 -8.52 -2.53 7.62
CA PHE A 246 -8.88 -2.88 8.99
C PHE A 246 -9.69 -4.17 9.09
N VAL A 247 -10.59 -4.42 8.15
CA VAL A 247 -11.35 -5.68 8.10
C VAL A 247 -10.42 -6.88 7.87
N ILE A 248 -9.53 -6.80 6.88
CA ILE A 248 -8.60 -7.89 6.57
C ILE A 248 -7.62 -8.10 7.72
N GLY A 249 -7.03 -7.03 8.28
CA GLY A 249 -6.15 -7.12 9.45
C GLY A 249 -6.85 -7.77 10.65
N GLY A 250 -8.09 -7.41 10.91
CA GLY A 250 -8.91 -8.02 11.96
C GLY A 250 -9.17 -9.51 11.71
N VAL A 251 -9.54 -9.89 10.48
CA VAL A 251 -9.78 -11.29 10.10
C VAL A 251 -8.51 -12.13 10.29
N GLU A 252 -7.35 -11.66 9.81
CA GLU A 252 -6.09 -12.38 9.97
C GLU A 252 -5.70 -12.57 11.43
N THR A 253 -5.82 -11.51 12.22
CA THR A 253 -5.45 -11.56 13.64
C THR A 253 -6.37 -12.50 14.42
N LEU A 254 -7.68 -12.47 14.15
CA LEU A 254 -8.62 -13.40 14.75
C LEU A 254 -8.34 -14.85 14.32
N ALA A 255 -8.04 -15.09 13.04
CA ALA A 255 -7.70 -16.42 12.56
C ALA A 255 -6.50 -17.02 13.33
N VAL A 256 -5.45 -16.22 13.53
CA VAL A 256 -4.28 -16.65 14.32
C VAL A 256 -4.65 -16.91 15.78
N ALA A 257 -5.46 -16.04 16.39
CA ALA A 257 -5.89 -16.17 17.78
C ALA A 257 -6.70 -17.42 18.08
N TYR A 258 -7.49 -17.89 17.11
CA TYR A 258 -8.27 -19.13 17.23
C TYR A 258 -7.51 -20.38 16.74
N GLY A 259 -6.20 -20.31 16.55
CA GLY A 259 -5.37 -21.44 16.12
C GLY A 259 -5.47 -21.78 14.64
N LEU A 260 -6.11 -20.90 13.84
CA LEU A 260 -6.29 -21.06 12.40
C LEU A 260 -5.17 -20.33 11.60
N GLY A 261 -3.99 -20.12 12.20
CA GLY A 261 -2.86 -19.43 11.58
C GLY A 261 -2.50 -19.95 10.18
N PRO A 262 -2.39 -21.28 9.93
CA PRO A 262 -2.14 -21.82 8.60
C PRO A 262 -3.25 -21.50 7.57
N TRP A 263 -4.45 -21.19 8.01
CA TRP A 263 -5.63 -20.87 7.19
C TRP A 263 -5.89 -19.37 7.05
N ARG A 264 -5.02 -18.50 7.61
CA ARG A 264 -5.25 -17.05 7.65
C ARG A 264 -5.49 -16.44 6.26
N ASP A 265 -4.72 -16.85 5.26
CA ASP A 265 -4.87 -16.36 3.90
C ASP A 265 -6.16 -16.90 3.24
N ALA A 266 -6.48 -18.17 3.46
CA ALA A 266 -7.73 -18.78 2.99
C ALA A 266 -8.97 -18.07 3.59
N LEU A 267 -8.93 -17.71 4.87
CA LEU A 267 -10.01 -16.98 5.54
C LEU A 267 -10.11 -15.56 5.00
N THR A 268 -8.99 -14.88 4.79
CA THR A 268 -8.94 -13.54 4.19
C THR A 268 -9.60 -13.51 2.81
N PHE A 269 -9.20 -14.43 1.92
CA PHE A 269 -9.79 -14.52 0.59
C PHE A 269 -11.23 -15.07 0.63
N GLY A 270 -11.57 -15.93 1.59
CA GLY A 270 -12.93 -16.39 1.84
C GLY A 270 -13.88 -15.25 2.23
N VAL A 271 -13.46 -14.37 3.13
CA VAL A 271 -14.23 -13.18 3.51
C VAL A 271 -14.37 -12.23 2.32
N MET A 272 -13.28 -11.99 1.56
CA MET A 272 -13.34 -11.21 0.33
C MET A 272 -14.37 -11.79 -0.64
N PHE A 273 -14.32 -13.11 -0.89
CA PHE A 273 -15.25 -13.79 -1.79
C PHE A 273 -16.72 -13.64 -1.33
N LEU A 274 -17.00 -13.87 -0.05
CA LEU A 274 -18.34 -13.72 0.51
C LEU A 274 -18.88 -12.28 0.35
N ILE A 275 -18.02 -11.27 0.58
CA ILE A 275 -18.42 -9.86 0.39
C ILE A 275 -18.69 -9.57 -1.08
N LEU A 276 -17.88 -10.08 -2.01
CA LEU A 276 -18.09 -9.86 -3.44
C LEU A 276 -19.38 -10.55 -3.95
N VAL A 277 -19.70 -11.73 -3.44
CA VAL A 277 -20.98 -12.41 -3.77
C VAL A 277 -22.17 -11.56 -3.29
N ALA A 278 -22.05 -10.98 -2.08
CA ALA A 278 -23.12 -10.13 -1.52
C ALA A 278 -23.14 -8.71 -2.15
N ARG A 279 -21.97 -8.15 -2.46
CA ARG A 279 -21.78 -6.80 -3.03
C ARG A 279 -20.67 -6.80 -4.07
N PRO A 280 -20.98 -7.06 -5.36
CA PRO A 280 -19.96 -7.15 -6.44
C PRO A 280 -19.13 -5.89 -6.65
N ALA A 281 -19.62 -4.72 -6.22
CA ALA A 281 -18.88 -3.46 -6.28
C ALA A 281 -17.95 -3.22 -5.06
N GLY A 282 -17.89 -4.15 -4.10
CA GLY A 282 -17.25 -3.94 -2.81
C GLY A 282 -18.11 -3.14 -1.85
N ILE A 283 -17.59 -2.92 -0.61
CA ILE A 283 -18.36 -2.26 0.47
C ILE A 283 -18.72 -0.80 0.10
N PHE A 284 -17.77 -0.07 -0.50
CA PHE A 284 -17.88 1.36 -0.86
C PHE A 284 -17.71 1.63 -2.36
N GLY A 285 -17.78 0.60 -3.20
CA GLY A 285 -17.73 0.77 -4.65
C GLY A 285 -18.93 1.58 -5.15
N ALA A 286 -18.69 2.51 -6.05
CA ALA A 286 -19.78 3.19 -6.74
C ALA A 286 -20.59 2.16 -7.53
N ARG A 287 -21.91 2.15 -7.38
CA ARG A 287 -22.79 1.39 -8.28
C ARG A 287 -22.53 1.92 -9.68
N ALA A 288 -21.97 1.08 -10.54
CA ALA A 288 -22.00 1.38 -11.97
C ALA A 288 -23.47 1.65 -12.34
N LEU A 289 -23.74 2.89 -12.76
CA LEU A 289 -25.03 3.18 -13.39
C LEU A 289 -25.10 2.23 -14.59
N ARG A 290 -25.95 1.20 -14.49
CA ARG A 290 -26.30 0.36 -15.64
C ARG A 290 -26.89 1.32 -16.65
N ASN A 291 -26.08 1.72 -17.62
CA ASN A 291 -26.57 2.33 -18.84
C ASN A 291 -27.41 1.25 -19.50
N ALA A 292 -28.74 1.42 -19.38
CA ALA A 292 -29.73 0.69 -20.13
C ALA A 292 -29.76 1.22 -21.57
#